data_a6240cf3bebece055f7948c557912a8d
#
_entry.id   a6240cf3bebece055f7948c557912a8d
#
_cell.length_a   1.000
_cell.length_b   1.000
_cell.length_c   1.000
_cell.angle_alpha   90.00
_cell.angle_beta   90.00
_cell.angle_gamma   90.00
#
_symmetry.space_group_name_H-M   'P 1'
#
loop_
_entity.id
_entity.type
_entity.pdbx_description
1 polymer ?
#
loop_
_entity_poly.entity_id
_entity_poly.type
_entity_poly.pdbx_seq_one_letter_code
_entity_poly.pdbx_strand_id
1 'polypeptide(L)'
;MTKRGLGRGLDALIPQLSVSDEDKVVSVDIRDLRPNPYQPRRTFNEEKLQELSNSIKEHGIIQLLIVRKSEIKGFDIVPGERRFRAAKLAGLQVVPAVVRDFSDVLLMEIALIENLQREDLNPIEIADAYANLIEKCDLTQDELAKRVGQSRSHITNMLRLLQLPSEIQDMVSRGTLSMGHARALLSVEDSGLQLGLAEQAVREEWSVRKLETVIYEPKKKVSRETKSNNLPAEFRRYQEQVQAYLGTSVRIQPGKKVRFSGARGAGRVECSQIRNRDLRTEEESFT
;
A
#
# COMPACT_ATOMS: atom_id res chain seq x y z
N MET A 1 -11.04 21.09 18.96
CA MET A 1 -10.95 20.09 17.86
C MET A 1 -11.91 20.53 16.76
N THR A 2 -11.41 21.16 15.71
CA THR A 2 -12.20 21.69 14.59
C THR A 2 -12.58 20.53 13.69
N LYS A 3 -13.87 20.20 13.63
CA LYS A 3 -14.44 19.28 12.62
C LYS A 3 -14.16 19.83 11.22
N ARG A 4 -13.26 19.22 10.49
CA ARG A 4 -13.06 19.48 9.06
C ARG A 4 -14.31 18.98 8.33
N GLY A 5 -15.16 19.92 7.88
CA GLY A 5 -16.34 19.59 7.10
C GLY A 5 -15.93 18.97 5.76
N LEU A 6 -16.61 17.89 5.37
CA LEU A 6 -16.41 17.09 4.14
C LEU A 6 -16.47 17.93 2.83
N GLY A 7 -17.08 19.12 2.84
CA GLY A 7 -17.24 19.94 1.64
C GLY A 7 -15.97 20.63 1.12
N ARG A 8 -14.94 20.78 1.95
CA ARG A 8 -13.69 21.46 1.53
C ARG A 8 -12.71 20.58 0.76
N GLY A 9 -12.90 19.26 0.77
CA GLY A 9 -12.00 18.32 0.11
C GLY A 9 -12.16 18.30 -1.42
N LEU A 10 -13.40 18.26 -1.91
CA LEU A 10 -13.69 18.18 -3.34
C LEU A 10 -13.38 19.50 -4.06
N ASP A 11 -13.75 20.62 -3.44
CA ASP A 11 -13.48 21.98 -4.00
C ASP A 11 -11.97 22.26 -4.11
N ALA A 12 -11.16 21.68 -3.19
CA ALA A 12 -9.70 21.80 -3.25
C ALA A 12 -9.06 20.90 -4.33
N LEU A 13 -9.70 19.78 -4.65
CA LEU A 13 -9.21 18.81 -5.64
C LEU A 13 -9.66 19.15 -7.05
N ILE A 14 -10.86 19.73 -7.19
CA ILE A 14 -11.41 20.15 -8.47
C ILE A 14 -11.93 21.59 -8.33
N PRO A 15 -11.08 22.59 -8.54
CA PRO A 15 -11.44 24.01 -8.40
C PRO A 15 -12.68 24.42 -9.24
N GLN A 16 -12.96 23.68 -10.31
CA GLN A 16 -14.11 23.90 -11.19
C GLN A 16 -15.46 23.58 -10.52
N LEU A 17 -15.49 22.93 -9.34
CA LEU A 17 -16.71 22.65 -8.59
C LEU A 17 -17.07 23.71 -7.54
N SER A 18 -16.14 24.62 -7.22
CA SER A 18 -16.44 25.76 -6.35
C SER A 18 -17.32 26.76 -7.08
N VAL A 19 -18.46 27.12 -6.47
CA VAL A 19 -19.33 28.17 -6.99
C VAL A 19 -18.68 29.52 -6.71
N SER A 20 -18.41 30.29 -7.75
CA SER A 20 -17.89 31.66 -7.65
C SER A 20 -19.02 32.68 -7.70
N ASP A 21 -18.77 33.90 -7.20
CA ASP A 21 -19.73 34.99 -7.25
C ASP A 21 -20.09 35.43 -8.70
N GLU A 22 -19.25 35.02 -9.66
CA GLU A 22 -19.46 35.29 -11.10
C GLU A 22 -20.37 34.25 -11.78
N ASP A 23 -20.70 33.15 -11.12
CA ASP A 23 -21.53 32.10 -11.70
C ASP A 23 -22.98 32.53 -11.82
N LYS A 24 -23.54 32.36 -12.99
CA LYS A 24 -24.97 32.62 -13.22
C LYS A 24 -25.81 31.52 -12.60
N VAL A 25 -26.55 31.88 -11.54
CA VAL A 25 -27.54 30.98 -10.94
C VAL A 25 -28.78 30.98 -11.81
N VAL A 26 -29.20 29.80 -12.24
CA VAL A 26 -30.38 29.58 -13.07
C VAL A 26 -31.38 28.73 -12.30
N SER A 27 -32.66 29.08 -12.37
CA SER A 27 -33.73 28.23 -11.85
C SER A 27 -34.07 27.15 -12.88
N VAL A 28 -33.84 25.88 -12.52
CA VAL A 28 -34.05 24.73 -13.41
C VAL A 28 -35.22 23.90 -12.92
N ASP A 29 -36.11 23.49 -13.83
CA ASP A 29 -37.21 22.57 -13.50
C ASP A 29 -36.67 21.22 -13.09
N ILE A 30 -37.14 20.67 -11.97
CA ILE A 30 -36.65 19.40 -11.43
C ILE A 30 -36.87 18.22 -12.39
N ARG A 31 -37.83 18.35 -13.34
CA ARG A 31 -38.10 17.35 -14.37
C ARG A 31 -37.08 17.35 -15.49
N ASP A 32 -36.36 18.45 -15.68
CA ASP A 32 -35.28 18.56 -16.67
C ASP A 32 -33.94 18.12 -16.12
N LEU A 33 -33.83 17.81 -14.80
CA LEU A 33 -32.66 17.32 -14.15
C LEU A 33 -32.56 15.78 -14.21
N ARG A 34 -31.41 15.29 -14.56
CA ARG A 34 -31.07 13.84 -14.61
C ARG A 34 -29.89 13.51 -13.70
N PRO A 35 -29.94 12.36 -13.03
CA PRO A 35 -28.80 11.84 -12.33
C PRO A 35 -27.60 11.66 -13.27
N ASN A 36 -26.38 11.84 -12.75
CA ASN A 36 -25.17 11.56 -13.50
C ASN A 36 -25.13 10.07 -13.89
N PRO A 37 -25.00 9.73 -15.18
CA PRO A 37 -24.95 8.34 -15.63
C PRO A 37 -23.73 7.57 -15.09
N TYR A 38 -22.68 8.27 -14.68
CA TYR A 38 -21.44 7.69 -14.15
C TYR A 38 -21.43 7.56 -12.62
N GLN A 39 -22.53 7.93 -11.93
CA GLN A 39 -22.62 7.80 -10.46
C GLN A 39 -22.82 6.34 -10.03
N PRO A 40 -21.89 5.74 -9.29
CA PRO A 40 -21.99 4.34 -8.85
C PRO A 40 -22.95 4.15 -7.67
N ARG A 41 -23.33 5.23 -6.97
CA ARG A 41 -24.14 5.15 -5.75
C ARG A 41 -25.61 4.89 -6.06
N ARG A 42 -26.06 3.64 -5.83
CA ARG A 42 -27.47 3.25 -5.99
C ARG A 42 -28.27 3.21 -4.70
N THR A 43 -27.62 3.03 -3.56
CA THR A 43 -28.25 2.92 -2.24
C THR A 43 -28.08 4.21 -1.45
N PHE A 44 -29.19 4.77 -0.98
CA PHE A 44 -29.23 5.96 -0.14
C PHE A 44 -29.95 5.61 1.17
N ASN A 45 -29.44 6.09 2.30
CA ASN A 45 -30.14 5.98 3.57
C ASN A 45 -31.39 6.89 3.54
N GLU A 46 -32.55 6.29 3.64
CA GLU A 46 -33.84 6.97 3.52
C GLU A 46 -34.06 7.98 4.65
N GLU A 47 -33.66 7.65 5.90
CA GLU A 47 -33.77 8.53 7.05
C GLU A 47 -33.01 9.84 6.84
N LYS A 48 -31.72 9.71 6.46
CA LYS A 48 -30.87 10.88 6.18
C LYS A 48 -31.35 11.69 4.96
N LEU A 49 -32.03 11.04 4.02
CA LEU A 49 -32.62 11.74 2.87
C LEU A 49 -33.88 12.50 3.27
N GLN A 50 -34.67 11.93 4.18
CA GLN A 50 -35.85 12.59 4.73
C GLN A 50 -35.50 13.80 5.60
N GLU A 51 -34.46 13.69 6.44
CA GLU A 51 -33.95 14.84 7.20
C GLU A 51 -33.52 15.97 6.28
N LEU A 52 -32.79 15.66 5.21
CA LEU A 52 -32.37 16.66 4.22
C LEU A 52 -33.59 17.27 3.48
N SER A 53 -34.59 16.46 3.18
CA SER A 53 -35.84 16.93 2.56
C SER A 53 -36.60 17.94 3.45
N ASN A 54 -36.68 17.67 4.76
CA ASN A 54 -37.28 18.56 5.72
C ASN A 54 -36.53 19.89 5.82
N SER A 55 -35.18 19.82 5.91
CA SER A 55 -34.33 21.00 5.90
C SER A 55 -34.50 21.85 4.63
N ILE A 56 -34.63 21.19 3.45
CA ILE A 56 -34.88 21.88 2.17
C ILE A 56 -36.26 22.54 2.12
N LYS A 57 -37.27 21.95 2.76
CA LYS A 57 -38.61 22.57 2.87
C LYS A 57 -38.60 23.87 3.67
N GLU A 58 -37.79 23.89 4.75
CA GLU A 58 -37.73 25.05 5.65
C GLU A 58 -36.82 26.17 5.13
N HIS A 59 -35.66 25.82 4.60
CA HIS A 59 -34.61 26.79 4.29
C HIS A 59 -34.32 26.90 2.79
N GLY A 60 -34.95 26.07 1.96
CA GLY A 60 -34.58 25.95 0.54
C GLY A 60 -33.25 25.24 0.32
N ILE A 61 -32.74 25.32 -0.90
CA ILE A 61 -31.45 24.77 -1.28
C ILE A 61 -30.36 25.83 -1.05
N ILE A 62 -29.63 25.72 0.09
CA ILE A 62 -28.55 26.65 0.45
C ILE A 62 -27.33 26.44 -0.46
N GLN A 63 -26.94 25.19 -0.67
CA GLN A 63 -25.83 24.86 -1.53
C GLN A 63 -26.33 24.49 -2.93
N LEU A 64 -26.03 25.32 -3.92
CA LEU A 64 -26.51 25.20 -5.30
C LEU A 64 -26.12 23.85 -5.91
N LEU A 65 -26.95 23.36 -6.82
CA LEU A 65 -26.62 22.22 -7.67
C LEU A 65 -25.71 22.71 -8.79
N ILE A 66 -24.73 21.92 -9.14
CA ILE A 66 -23.93 22.17 -10.35
C ILE A 66 -24.40 21.17 -11.40
N VAL A 67 -24.76 21.69 -12.55
CA VAL A 67 -25.33 20.92 -13.65
C VAL A 67 -24.61 21.25 -14.95
N ARG A 68 -24.56 20.28 -15.86
CA ARG A 68 -24.16 20.53 -17.25
C ARG A 68 -25.36 20.37 -18.17
N LYS A 69 -25.31 21.01 -19.33
CA LYS A 69 -26.30 20.82 -20.39
C LYS A 69 -26.13 19.39 -20.94
N SER A 70 -27.23 18.62 -20.94
CA SER A 70 -27.21 17.24 -21.46
C SER A 70 -27.24 17.24 -22.98
N GLU A 71 -26.55 16.28 -23.60
CA GLU A 71 -26.52 16.10 -25.05
C GLU A 71 -27.93 15.73 -25.63
N ILE A 72 -28.75 15.04 -24.85
CA ILE A 72 -30.06 14.56 -25.31
C ILE A 72 -31.15 15.60 -25.05
N LYS A 73 -31.35 16.00 -23.80
CA LYS A 73 -32.31 17.01 -23.35
C LYS A 73 -32.16 17.28 -21.85
N GLY A 74 -32.29 18.53 -21.42
CA GLY A 74 -32.22 18.92 -20.01
C GLY A 74 -30.82 19.06 -19.49
N PHE A 75 -30.62 18.74 -18.21
CA PHE A 75 -29.37 18.95 -17.52
C PHE A 75 -28.96 17.69 -16.74
N ASP A 76 -27.66 17.32 -16.80
CA ASP A 76 -27.10 16.28 -16.02
C ASP A 76 -26.50 16.86 -14.71
N ILE A 77 -26.82 16.25 -13.58
CA ILE A 77 -26.32 16.69 -12.27
C ILE A 77 -24.86 16.23 -12.13
N VAL A 78 -23.98 17.17 -11.81
CA VAL A 78 -22.55 16.84 -11.60
C VAL A 78 -22.32 16.45 -10.14
N PRO A 79 -22.19 17.36 -9.16
CA PRO A 79 -22.35 17.03 -7.74
C PRO A 79 -23.74 17.40 -7.24
N GLY A 80 -24.31 16.58 -6.34
CA GLY A 80 -25.51 16.95 -5.60
C GLY A 80 -26.72 16.02 -5.76
N GLU A 81 -26.55 14.80 -6.20
CA GLU A 81 -27.61 13.78 -6.33
C GLU A 81 -28.51 13.69 -5.07
N ARG A 82 -27.92 13.71 -3.87
CA ARG A 82 -28.69 13.69 -2.61
C ARG A 82 -29.61 14.92 -2.47
N ARG A 83 -29.11 16.11 -2.81
CA ARG A 83 -29.87 17.35 -2.76
C ARG A 83 -31.02 17.35 -3.79
N PHE A 84 -30.75 16.85 -4.98
CA PHE A 84 -31.78 16.66 -6.01
C PHE A 84 -32.90 15.72 -5.54
N ARG A 85 -32.56 14.55 -5.00
CA ARG A 85 -33.54 13.59 -4.50
C ARG A 85 -34.33 14.15 -3.31
N ALA A 86 -33.66 14.82 -2.39
CA ALA A 86 -34.32 15.48 -1.27
C ALA A 86 -35.23 16.61 -1.71
N ALA A 87 -34.83 17.42 -2.70
CA ALA A 87 -35.69 18.46 -3.29
C ALA A 87 -36.94 17.88 -3.97
N LYS A 88 -36.78 16.73 -4.65
CA LYS A 88 -37.90 15.99 -5.25
C LYS A 88 -38.87 15.46 -4.17
N LEU A 89 -38.34 14.92 -3.06
CA LEU A 89 -39.17 14.49 -1.91
C LEU A 89 -39.81 15.66 -1.18
N ALA A 90 -39.17 16.84 -1.17
CA ALA A 90 -39.71 18.07 -0.62
C ALA A 90 -40.85 18.64 -1.47
N GLY A 91 -41.04 18.17 -2.71
CA GLY A 91 -42.08 18.63 -3.64
C GLY A 91 -41.73 19.92 -4.38
N LEU A 92 -40.46 20.32 -4.42
CA LEU A 92 -40.00 21.46 -5.17
C LEU A 92 -40.18 21.21 -6.67
N GLN A 93 -40.66 22.22 -7.41
CA GLN A 93 -40.77 22.13 -8.87
C GLN A 93 -39.54 22.71 -9.57
N VAL A 94 -38.89 23.66 -8.92
CA VAL A 94 -37.76 24.39 -9.47
C VAL A 94 -36.63 24.39 -8.42
N VAL A 95 -35.39 24.22 -8.87
CA VAL A 95 -34.22 24.24 -8.00
C VAL A 95 -33.17 25.22 -8.55
N PRO A 96 -32.46 25.95 -7.69
CA PRO A 96 -31.37 26.81 -8.13
C PRO A 96 -30.15 25.97 -8.48
N ALA A 97 -29.61 26.20 -9.67
CA ALA A 97 -28.45 25.48 -10.18
C ALA A 97 -27.48 26.41 -10.91
N VAL A 98 -26.23 26.04 -10.94
CA VAL A 98 -25.18 26.65 -11.76
C VAL A 98 -24.96 25.76 -12.97
N VAL A 99 -25.09 26.33 -14.17
CA VAL A 99 -24.85 25.59 -15.42
C VAL A 99 -23.43 25.84 -15.86
N ARG A 100 -22.68 24.74 -16.04
CA ARG A 100 -21.30 24.75 -16.53
C ARG A 100 -21.10 23.71 -17.62
N ASP A 101 -20.14 23.97 -18.50
CA ASP A 101 -19.77 23.05 -19.54
C ASP A 101 -18.68 22.09 -18.98
N PHE A 102 -19.02 20.82 -18.88
CA PHE A 102 -18.12 19.75 -18.46
C PHE A 102 -18.05 18.69 -19.57
N SER A 103 -16.83 18.23 -19.88
CA SER A 103 -16.67 17.07 -20.75
C SER A 103 -17.13 15.78 -20.04
N ASP A 104 -17.45 14.74 -20.80
CA ASP A 104 -17.80 13.43 -20.24
C ASP A 104 -16.68 12.84 -19.38
N VAL A 105 -15.43 13.04 -19.82
CA VAL A 105 -14.24 12.59 -19.05
C VAL A 105 -14.19 13.27 -17.68
N LEU A 106 -14.42 14.59 -17.63
CA LEU A 106 -14.42 15.33 -16.37
C LEU A 106 -15.59 14.94 -15.46
N LEU A 107 -16.77 14.68 -16.02
CA LEU A 107 -17.90 14.15 -15.24
C LEU A 107 -17.61 12.79 -14.62
N MET A 108 -16.98 11.91 -15.38
CA MET A 108 -16.59 10.59 -14.91
C MET A 108 -15.51 10.72 -13.81
N GLU A 109 -14.53 11.58 -14.02
CA GLU A 109 -13.48 11.87 -13.03
C GLU A 109 -14.09 12.36 -11.71
N ILE A 110 -15.00 13.34 -11.76
CA ILE A 110 -15.68 13.87 -10.58
C ILE A 110 -16.44 12.77 -9.85
N ALA A 111 -17.19 11.93 -10.57
CA ALA A 111 -17.96 10.85 -9.98
C ALA A 111 -17.06 9.78 -9.31
N LEU A 112 -15.93 9.45 -9.92
CA LEU A 112 -14.97 8.50 -9.37
C LEU A 112 -14.24 9.06 -8.15
N ILE A 113 -13.85 10.34 -8.17
CA ILE A 113 -13.21 11.00 -7.01
C ILE A 113 -14.21 11.15 -5.85
N GLU A 114 -15.47 11.50 -6.12
CA GLU A 114 -16.52 11.56 -5.09
C GLU A 114 -16.69 10.19 -4.41
N ASN A 115 -16.73 9.12 -5.21
CA ASN A 115 -16.84 7.76 -4.69
C ASN A 115 -15.62 7.37 -3.87
N LEU A 116 -14.43 7.77 -4.29
CA LEU A 116 -13.16 7.49 -3.57
C LEU A 116 -13.09 8.18 -2.20
N GLN A 117 -13.83 9.27 -1.98
CA GLN A 117 -13.87 10.00 -0.70
C GLN A 117 -14.82 9.36 0.33
N ARG A 118 -15.40 8.20 0.05
CA ARG A 118 -16.22 7.46 1.01
C ARG A 118 -15.34 6.91 2.13
N GLU A 119 -15.84 7.00 3.35
CA GLU A 119 -15.12 6.52 4.56
C GLU A 119 -15.13 4.99 4.69
N ASP A 120 -15.97 4.30 3.92
CA ASP A 120 -16.27 2.87 4.04
C ASP A 120 -15.61 1.99 2.96
N LEU A 121 -14.70 2.54 2.14
CA LEU A 121 -14.02 1.79 1.08
C LEU A 121 -12.92 0.87 1.64
N ASN A 122 -12.93 -0.36 1.18
CA ASN A 122 -11.84 -1.29 1.45
C ASN A 122 -10.62 -1.04 0.53
N PRO A 123 -9.42 -1.56 0.87
CA PRO A 123 -8.21 -1.33 0.09
C PRO A 123 -8.29 -1.78 -1.37
N ILE A 124 -9.04 -2.83 -1.67
CA ILE A 124 -9.20 -3.33 -3.05
C ILE A 124 -10.12 -2.39 -3.84
N GLU A 125 -11.23 -1.94 -3.25
CA GLU A 125 -12.11 -0.94 -3.88
C GLU A 125 -11.38 0.38 -4.18
N ILE A 126 -10.49 0.82 -3.29
CA ILE A 126 -9.64 2.00 -3.54
C ILE A 126 -8.69 1.74 -4.72
N ALA A 127 -8.08 0.55 -4.78
CA ALA A 127 -7.18 0.17 -5.86
C ALA A 127 -7.91 0.13 -7.22
N ASP A 128 -9.12 -0.45 -7.25
CA ASP A 128 -9.99 -0.47 -8.44
C ASP A 128 -10.40 0.95 -8.88
N ALA A 129 -10.74 1.82 -7.92
CA ALA A 129 -11.07 3.21 -8.22
C ALA A 129 -9.87 3.94 -8.85
N TYR A 130 -8.64 3.72 -8.35
CA TYR A 130 -7.43 4.28 -8.93
C TYR A 130 -7.16 3.74 -10.34
N ALA A 131 -7.31 2.44 -10.56
CA ALA A 131 -7.15 1.83 -11.86
C ALA A 131 -8.14 2.40 -12.89
N ASN A 132 -9.42 2.52 -12.48
CA ASN A 132 -10.45 3.12 -13.31
C ASN A 132 -10.19 4.59 -13.65
N LEU A 133 -9.66 5.39 -12.70
CA LEU A 133 -9.30 6.78 -12.94
C LEU A 133 -8.16 6.89 -13.96
N ILE A 134 -7.13 6.06 -13.83
CA ILE A 134 -6.00 6.02 -14.75
C ILE A 134 -6.48 5.65 -16.17
N GLU A 135 -7.25 4.57 -16.29
CA GLU A 135 -7.67 4.04 -17.59
C GLU A 135 -8.68 4.97 -18.30
N LYS A 136 -9.71 5.43 -17.56
CA LYS A 136 -10.81 6.18 -18.19
C LYS A 136 -10.52 7.66 -18.37
N CYS A 137 -9.65 8.24 -17.55
CA CYS A 137 -9.29 9.66 -17.64
C CYS A 137 -7.88 9.87 -18.24
N ASP A 138 -7.23 8.80 -18.73
CA ASP A 138 -5.88 8.82 -19.33
C ASP A 138 -4.85 9.54 -18.45
N LEU A 139 -4.85 9.21 -17.15
CA LEU A 139 -4.00 9.85 -16.16
C LEU A 139 -2.73 9.02 -15.91
N THR A 140 -1.63 9.71 -15.70
CA THR A 140 -0.45 9.08 -15.11
C THR A 140 -0.62 8.90 -13.59
N GLN A 141 0.15 7.98 -13.00
CA GLN A 141 0.13 7.79 -11.53
C GLN A 141 0.53 9.04 -10.76
N ASP A 142 1.40 9.90 -11.32
CA ASP A 142 1.81 11.17 -10.72
C ASP A 142 0.68 12.20 -10.73
N GLU A 143 -0.06 12.30 -11.83
CA GLU A 143 -1.21 13.18 -11.93
C GLU A 143 -2.33 12.75 -11.00
N LEU A 144 -2.64 11.43 -10.97
CA LEU A 144 -3.61 10.90 -10.04
C LEU A 144 -3.22 11.20 -8.59
N ALA A 145 -1.95 10.99 -8.22
CA ALA A 145 -1.45 11.27 -6.88
C ALA A 145 -1.68 12.72 -6.47
N LYS A 146 -1.39 13.67 -7.35
CA LYS A 146 -1.65 15.10 -7.14
C LYS A 146 -3.15 15.39 -6.97
N ARG A 147 -4.00 14.79 -7.84
CA ARG A 147 -5.46 15.01 -7.83
C ARG A 147 -6.16 14.46 -6.60
N VAL A 148 -5.69 13.33 -6.05
CA VAL A 148 -6.28 12.71 -4.85
C VAL A 148 -5.56 13.10 -3.56
N GLY A 149 -4.50 13.93 -3.63
CA GLY A 149 -3.74 14.38 -2.46
C GLY A 149 -2.94 13.26 -1.77
N GLN A 150 -2.53 12.25 -2.54
CA GLN A 150 -1.75 11.11 -2.05
C GLN A 150 -0.34 11.09 -2.65
N SER A 151 0.57 10.31 -2.07
CA SER A 151 1.88 10.11 -2.68
C SER A 151 1.80 9.15 -3.86
N ARG A 152 2.65 9.34 -4.89
CA ARG A 152 2.77 8.40 -6.01
C ARG A 152 3.05 6.97 -5.52
N SER A 153 3.90 6.82 -4.51
CA SER A 153 4.22 5.51 -3.93
C SER A 153 2.99 4.84 -3.31
N HIS A 154 2.08 5.61 -2.71
CA HIS A 154 0.80 5.10 -2.21
C HIS A 154 -0.05 4.56 -3.36
N ILE A 155 -0.23 5.33 -4.44
CA ILE A 155 -0.99 4.91 -5.62
C ILE A 155 -0.40 3.63 -6.22
N THR A 156 0.93 3.60 -6.44
CA THR A 156 1.61 2.41 -6.97
C THR A 156 1.38 1.18 -6.08
N ASN A 157 1.47 1.32 -4.75
CA ASN A 157 1.24 0.21 -3.82
C ASN A 157 -0.21 -0.28 -3.85
N MET A 158 -1.18 0.60 -4.00
CA MET A 158 -2.60 0.23 -4.14
C MET A 158 -2.84 -0.53 -5.45
N LEU A 159 -2.37 0.00 -6.57
CA LEU A 159 -2.52 -0.66 -7.88
C LEU A 159 -1.88 -2.05 -7.92
N ARG A 160 -0.77 -2.24 -7.21
CA ARG A 160 -0.13 -3.56 -7.13
C ARG A 160 -0.98 -4.60 -6.41
N LEU A 161 -1.91 -4.21 -5.53
CA LEU A 161 -2.81 -5.16 -4.86
C LEU A 161 -3.70 -5.91 -5.86
N LEU A 162 -4.05 -5.27 -6.98
CA LEU A 162 -4.85 -5.89 -8.05
C LEU A 162 -4.09 -6.98 -8.82
N GLN A 163 -2.76 -7.08 -8.64
CA GLN A 163 -1.94 -8.14 -9.25
C GLN A 163 -1.96 -9.45 -8.45
N LEU A 164 -2.52 -9.42 -7.22
CA LEU A 164 -2.66 -10.61 -6.38
C LEU A 164 -3.77 -11.52 -6.91
N PRO A 165 -3.72 -12.84 -6.66
CA PRO A 165 -4.83 -13.74 -6.89
C PRO A 165 -6.13 -13.26 -6.22
N SER A 166 -7.28 -13.54 -6.86
CA SER A 166 -8.61 -13.11 -6.41
C SER A 166 -8.91 -13.51 -4.95
N GLU A 167 -8.48 -14.71 -4.55
CA GLU A 167 -8.68 -15.22 -3.21
C GLU A 167 -7.96 -14.39 -2.15
N ILE A 168 -6.75 -13.90 -2.46
CA ILE A 168 -5.98 -13.02 -1.58
C ILE A 168 -6.60 -11.62 -1.56
N GLN A 169 -7.07 -11.11 -2.71
CA GLN A 169 -7.81 -9.85 -2.76
C GLN A 169 -9.05 -9.89 -1.88
N ASP A 170 -9.79 -11.00 -1.91
CA ASP A 170 -10.94 -11.22 -1.03
C ASP A 170 -10.57 -11.22 0.45
N MET A 171 -9.45 -11.83 0.83
CA MET A 171 -8.95 -11.80 2.22
C MET A 171 -8.60 -10.38 2.66
N VAL A 172 -8.00 -9.57 1.78
CA VAL A 172 -7.69 -8.16 2.05
C VAL A 172 -8.97 -7.32 2.14
N SER A 173 -9.91 -7.54 1.23
CA SER A 173 -11.22 -6.85 1.21
C SER A 173 -12.03 -7.08 2.49
N ARG A 174 -12.02 -8.31 3.02
CA ARG A 174 -12.67 -8.69 4.28
C ARG A 174 -11.88 -8.26 5.52
N GLY A 175 -10.66 -7.75 5.36
CA GLY A 175 -9.79 -7.34 6.47
C GLY A 175 -9.12 -8.50 7.22
N THR A 176 -9.22 -9.75 6.74
CA THR A 176 -8.52 -10.91 7.32
C THR A 176 -7.02 -10.86 7.07
N LEU A 177 -6.60 -10.22 5.96
CA LEU A 177 -5.21 -9.86 5.69
C LEU A 177 -5.07 -8.34 5.63
N SER A 178 -4.04 -7.81 6.29
CA SER A 178 -3.73 -6.37 6.19
C SER A 178 -3.02 -6.04 4.87
N MET A 179 -3.05 -4.76 4.45
CA MET A 179 -2.27 -4.25 3.33
C MET A 179 -0.77 -4.57 3.42
N GLY A 180 -0.22 -4.62 4.64
CA GLY A 180 1.17 -4.98 4.87
C GLY A 180 1.47 -6.42 4.44
N HIS A 181 0.59 -7.36 4.81
CA HIS A 181 0.69 -8.77 4.38
C HIS A 181 0.57 -8.89 2.85
N ALA A 182 -0.42 -8.23 2.25
CA ALA A 182 -0.62 -8.22 0.80
C ALA A 182 0.62 -7.72 0.06
N ARG A 183 1.25 -6.63 0.54
CA ARG A 183 2.49 -6.10 -0.04
C ARG A 183 3.67 -7.07 0.06
N ALA A 184 3.80 -7.78 1.19
CA ALA A 184 4.84 -8.79 1.35
C ALA A 184 4.64 -9.94 0.36
N LEU A 185 3.40 -10.40 0.17
CA LEU A 185 3.05 -11.48 -0.77
C LEU A 185 3.34 -11.12 -2.23
N LEU A 186 3.27 -9.84 -2.63
CA LEU A 186 3.62 -9.38 -3.97
C LEU A 186 5.09 -9.62 -4.38
N SER A 187 5.96 -9.94 -3.44
CA SER A 187 7.36 -10.30 -3.73
C SER A 187 7.54 -11.77 -4.10
N VAL A 188 6.50 -12.59 -3.96
CA VAL A 188 6.48 -14.00 -4.35
C VAL A 188 5.92 -14.12 -5.75
N GLU A 189 6.65 -14.74 -6.68
CA GLU A 189 6.23 -14.83 -8.08
C GLU A 189 5.20 -15.94 -8.32
N ASP A 190 5.23 -17.01 -7.54
CA ASP A 190 4.34 -18.18 -7.68
C ASP A 190 3.01 -17.93 -6.96
N SER A 191 1.92 -17.88 -7.72
CA SER A 191 0.57 -17.66 -7.18
C SER A 191 0.10 -18.74 -6.22
N GLY A 192 0.52 -19.99 -6.40
CA GLY A 192 0.20 -21.08 -5.49
C GLY A 192 0.90 -20.93 -4.14
N LEU A 193 2.18 -20.52 -4.16
CA LEU A 193 2.92 -20.20 -2.94
C LEU A 193 2.37 -18.95 -2.25
N GLN A 194 1.96 -17.93 -3.03
CA GLN A 194 1.30 -16.74 -2.47
C GLN A 194 0.06 -17.12 -1.66
N LEU A 195 -0.82 -17.96 -2.25
CA LEU A 195 -2.07 -18.39 -1.60
C LEU A 195 -1.78 -19.23 -0.36
N GLY A 196 -0.87 -20.21 -0.44
CA GLY A 196 -0.49 -21.04 0.70
C GLY A 196 0.08 -20.22 1.88
N LEU A 197 0.93 -19.23 1.59
CA LEU A 197 1.47 -18.31 2.59
C LEU A 197 0.39 -17.39 3.19
N ALA A 198 -0.55 -16.92 2.36
CA ALA A 198 -1.67 -16.10 2.80
C ALA A 198 -2.57 -16.87 3.77
N GLU A 199 -2.97 -18.10 3.43
CA GLU A 199 -3.79 -18.98 4.27
C GLU A 199 -3.09 -19.32 5.58
N GLN A 200 -1.78 -19.61 5.52
CA GLN A 200 -0.99 -19.89 6.71
C GLN A 200 -0.87 -18.65 7.60
N ALA A 201 -0.65 -17.47 7.02
CA ALA A 201 -0.58 -16.22 7.76
C ALA A 201 -1.90 -15.89 8.48
N VAL A 202 -3.05 -16.19 7.86
CA VAL A 202 -4.38 -16.02 8.49
C VAL A 202 -4.59 -17.05 9.59
N ARG A 203 -4.31 -18.33 9.33
CA ARG A 203 -4.52 -19.42 10.30
C ARG A 203 -3.67 -19.30 11.56
N GLU A 204 -2.43 -18.86 11.41
CA GLU A 204 -1.45 -18.74 12.49
C GLU A 204 -1.32 -17.31 13.02
N GLU A 205 -2.16 -16.37 12.56
CA GLU A 205 -2.16 -14.96 12.96
C GLU A 205 -0.78 -14.31 12.87
N TRP A 206 -0.09 -14.53 11.76
CA TRP A 206 1.25 -13.98 11.56
C TRP A 206 1.25 -12.46 11.53
N SER A 207 2.29 -11.87 12.10
CA SER A 207 2.59 -10.46 11.86
C SER A 207 3.22 -10.28 10.47
N VAL A 208 3.10 -9.08 9.91
CA VAL A 208 3.75 -8.73 8.63
C VAL A 208 5.23 -9.07 8.63
N ARG A 209 5.94 -8.76 9.73
CA ARG A 209 7.37 -9.06 9.88
C ARG A 209 7.67 -10.57 9.84
N LYS A 210 6.81 -11.39 10.47
CA LYS A 210 6.97 -12.85 10.43
C LYS A 210 6.79 -13.36 9.00
N LEU A 211 5.78 -12.88 8.28
CA LEU A 211 5.55 -13.23 6.88
C LEU A 211 6.74 -12.82 5.99
N GLU A 212 7.23 -11.60 6.12
CA GLU A 212 8.43 -11.12 5.42
C GLU A 212 9.64 -12.03 5.72
N THR A 213 9.86 -12.40 6.98
CA THR A 213 10.94 -13.32 7.34
C THR A 213 10.81 -14.67 6.63
N VAL A 214 9.61 -15.24 6.58
CA VAL A 214 9.35 -16.52 5.89
C VAL A 214 9.59 -16.41 4.38
N ILE A 215 9.20 -15.30 3.78
CA ILE A 215 9.38 -15.03 2.34
C ILE A 215 10.87 -14.83 1.99
N TYR A 216 11.58 -14.02 2.80
CA TYR A 216 12.98 -13.62 2.52
C TYR A 216 14.02 -14.52 3.19
N GLU A 217 13.63 -15.32 4.20
CA GLU A 217 14.55 -16.38 4.63
C GLU A 217 14.70 -17.34 3.44
N PRO A 218 15.88 -17.39 2.81
CA PRO A 218 16.14 -18.49 1.90
C PRO A 218 15.88 -19.73 2.73
N LYS A 219 14.99 -20.66 2.25
CA LYS A 219 14.84 -21.99 2.87
C LYS A 219 16.23 -22.40 3.31
N LYS A 220 16.51 -22.32 4.61
CA LYS A 220 17.77 -22.85 5.15
C LYS A 220 17.80 -24.26 4.57
N LYS A 221 18.62 -24.45 3.54
CA LYS A 221 18.92 -25.78 3.03
C LYS A 221 19.18 -26.57 4.29
N VAL A 222 18.31 -27.54 4.52
CA VAL A 222 18.39 -28.49 5.59
C VAL A 222 19.86 -28.63 5.94
N SER A 223 20.17 -28.24 7.19
CA SER A 223 21.41 -28.52 7.88
C SER A 223 22.52 -28.99 6.93
N ARG A 224 23.37 -28.09 6.46
CA ARG A 224 24.75 -28.50 6.27
C ARG A 224 25.12 -29.01 7.65
N GLU A 225 25.17 -30.33 7.78
CA GLU A 225 25.91 -30.97 8.86
C GLU A 225 27.12 -30.08 9.10
N THR A 226 27.18 -29.52 10.28
CA THR A 226 28.37 -28.83 10.73
C THR A 226 29.46 -29.86 10.51
N LYS A 227 30.23 -29.71 9.41
CA LYS A 227 31.46 -30.53 9.28
C LYS A 227 32.16 -30.28 10.58
N SER A 228 32.07 -31.25 11.47
CA SER A 228 32.87 -31.24 12.67
C SER A 228 34.27 -30.95 12.17
N ASN A 229 34.82 -29.81 12.53
CA ASN A 229 36.21 -29.50 12.26
C ASN A 229 37.03 -30.52 13.04
N ASN A 230 37.09 -31.76 12.53
CA ASN A 230 38.07 -32.73 12.97
C ASN A 230 39.41 -32.27 12.43
N LEU A 231 40.00 -31.32 13.15
CA LEU A 231 41.42 -31.01 12.97
C LEU A 231 42.17 -32.31 13.06
N PRO A 232 43.08 -32.62 12.10
CA PRO A 232 44.00 -33.75 12.22
C PRO A 232 44.68 -33.73 13.58
N ALA A 233 44.93 -34.90 14.14
CA ALA A 233 45.45 -35.03 15.51
C ALA A 233 46.72 -34.22 15.75
N GLU A 234 47.54 -34.05 14.71
CA GLU A 234 48.73 -33.20 14.72
C GLU A 234 48.43 -31.73 15.02
N PHE A 235 47.43 -31.17 14.36
CA PHE A 235 47.07 -29.76 14.58
C PHE A 235 46.44 -29.52 15.96
N ARG A 236 45.83 -30.54 16.59
CA ARG A 236 45.33 -30.43 17.97
C ARG A 236 46.49 -30.33 18.95
N ARG A 237 47.54 -31.17 18.79
CA ARG A 237 48.73 -31.10 19.64
C ARG A 237 49.41 -29.74 19.53
N TYR A 238 49.61 -29.23 18.34
CA TYR A 238 50.16 -27.88 18.14
C TYR A 238 49.28 -26.79 18.75
N GLN A 239 48.00 -26.90 18.65
CA GLN A 239 47.08 -25.93 19.25
C GLN A 239 47.22 -25.94 20.78
N GLU A 240 47.29 -27.10 21.40
CA GLU A 240 47.46 -27.25 22.86
C GLU A 240 48.83 -26.71 23.32
N GLN A 241 49.90 -26.98 22.60
CA GLN A 241 51.24 -26.46 22.93
C GLN A 241 51.27 -24.92 22.83
N VAL A 242 50.71 -24.34 21.78
CA VAL A 242 50.68 -22.90 21.61
C VAL A 242 49.76 -22.25 22.66
N GLN A 243 48.63 -22.87 23.03
CA GLN A 243 47.78 -22.43 24.13
C GLN A 243 48.52 -22.45 25.47
N ALA A 244 49.26 -23.50 25.76
CA ALA A 244 50.04 -23.60 26.99
C ALA A 244 51.14 -22.54 27.06
N TYR A 245 51.81 -22.28 25.94
CA TYR A 245 52.89 -21.29 25.88
C TYR A 245 52.39 -19.84 25.99
N LEU A 246 51.24 -19.53 25.33
CA LEU A 246 50.68 -18.16 25.27
C LEU A 246 49.69 -17.85 26.39
N GLY A 247 49.23 -18.82 27.17
CA GLY A 247 48.27 -18.64 28.26
C GLY A 247 46.90 -18.13 27.78
N THR A 248 46.59 -18.22 26.47
CA THR A 248 45.35 -17.75 25.86
C THR A 248 44.73 -18.81 24.95
N SER A 249 43.40 -18.73 24.73
CA SER A 249 42.72 -19.65 23.83
C SER A 249 43.17 -19.41 22.37
N VAL A 250 43.71 -20.42 21.74
CA VAL A 250 44.19 -20.39 20.35
C VAL A 250 43.31 -21.33 19.50
N ARG A 251 42.87 -20.90 18.33
CA ARG A 251 42.14 -21.73 17.38
C ARG A 251 42.90 -21.78 16.05
N ILE A 252 43.29 -22.96 15.65
CA ILE A 252 43.98 -23.21 14.37
C ILE A 252 42.92 -23.55 13.31
N GLN A 253 42.93 -22.84 12.19
CA GLN A 253 42.07 -23.12 11.05
C GLN A 253 42.95 -23.59 9.88
N PRO A 254 42.77 -24.82 9.37
CA PRO A 254 43.47 -25.28 8.19
C PRO A 254 43.03 -24.50 6.96
N GLY A 255 43.95 -23.81 6.31
CA GLY A 255 43.69 -23.00 5.11
C GLY A 255 45.01 -22.53 4.51
N LYS A 256 44.96 -21.77 3.42
CA LYS A 256 46.17 -21.20 2.79
C LYS A 256 46.96 -20.24 3.70
N LYS A 257 46.35 -19.75 4.79
CA LYS A 257 47.00 -18.89 5.81
C LYS A 257 46.48 -19.28 7.19
N VAL A 258 47.41 -19.40 8.16
CA VAL A 258 47.07 -19.67 9.56
C VAL A 258 46.67 -18.36 10.24
N ARG A 259 45.55 -18.35 10.95
CA ARG A 259 45.10 -17.19 11.74
C ARG A 259 45.06 -17.57 13.21
N PHE A 260 45.60 -16.70 14.05
CA PHE A 260 45.49 -16.79 15.50
C PHE A 260 44.54 -15.74 16.01
N SER A 261 43.60 -16.10 16.88
CA SER A 261 42.75 -15.16 17.59
C SER A 261 42.88 -15.40 19.08
N GLY A 262 43.41 -14.43 19.83
CA GLY A 262 43.52 -14.46 21.28
C GLY A 262 42.68 -13.36 21.92
N ALA A 263 42.24 -13.54 23.18
CA ALA A 263 41.32 -12.65 23.90
C ALA A 263 41.95 -11.32 24.36
N ARG A 264 43.20 -11.01 24.04
CA ARG A 264 43.84 -9.71 24.35
C ARG A 264 44.61 -9.23 23.12
N GLY A 265 44.01 -8.35 22.35
CA GLY A 265 44.66 -7.62 21.26
C GLY A 265 44.73 -8.42 19.96
N ALA A 266 44.00 -7.91 18.93
CA ALA A 266 44.09 -8.44 17.57
C ALA A 266 45.46 -8.11 16.97
N GLY A 267 46.45 -8.95 17.19
CA GLY A 267 47.72 -8.96 16.48
C GLY A 267 47.61 -9.92 15.29
N ARG A 268 47.61 -9.38 14.06
CA ARG A 268 47.75 -10.19 12.85
C ARG A 268 49.18 -10.53 12.64
N VAL A 269 49.57 -11.78 12.91
CA VAL A 269 50.86 -12.30 12.48
C VAL A 269 50.64 -13.10 11.21
N GLU A 270 51.07 -12.61 10.09
CA GLU A 270 51.10 -13.36 8.82
C GLU A 270 52.35 -14.24 8.82
N CYS A 271 52.20 -15.51 9.15
CA CYS A 271 53.24 -16.50 8.87
C CYS A 271 53.10 -17.00 7.43
N SER A 272 53.81 -16.39 6.52
CA SER A 272 53.77 -16.74 5.10
C SER A 272 54.70 -17.88 4.70
N GLN A 273 55.45 -18.53 5.61
CA GLN A 273 56.32 -19.66 5.31
C GLN A 273 56.49 -20.60 6.51
N ILE A 274 55.63 -21.60 6.62
CA ILE A 274 55.98 -22.85 7.27
C ILE A 274 55.88 -23.93 6.17
N ARG A 275 56.95 -24.11 5.40
CA ARG A 275 57.14 -25.32 4.60
C ARG A 275 57.51 -26.46 5.52
N ASN A 276 56.98 -27.64 5.25
CA ASN A 276 57.17 -28.93 5.96
C ASN A 276 58.62 -29.37 6.19
N ARG A 277 59.61 -28.50 6.13
CA ARG A 277 61.01 -28.81 6.30
C ARG A 277 61.67 -28.32 7.60
N ASP A 278 61.06 -27.31 8.24
CA ASP A 278 61.71 -26.66 9.39
C ASP A 278 61.26 -27.18 10.77
N LEU A 279 60.40 -28.21 10.79
CA LEU A 279 59.93 -28.82 12.04
C LEU A 279 60.71 -30.04 12.50
N ARG A 280 61.84 -30.37 11.85
CA ARG A 280 62.70 -31.56 12.21
C ARG A 280 64.00 -31.20 12.84
N THR A 281 64.37 -29.96 13.14
CA THR A 281 65.73 -29.60 13.54
C THR A 281 65.90 -28.98 14.92
N GLU A 282 64.89 -29.04 15.81
CA GLU A 282 65.05 -28.54 17.18
C GLU A 282 64.84 -29.60 18.28
N GLU A 283 64.92 -30.88 17.98
CA GLU A 283 64.97 -31.93 19.01
C GLU A 283 66.39 -32.32 19.46
N GLU A 284 67.48 -31.70 18.95
CA GLU A 284 68.86 -32.07 19.28
C GLU A 284 69.68 -31.03 20.07
N SER A 285 69.06 -30.04 20.70
CA SER A 285 69.84 -29.11 21.52
C SER A 285 69.24 -28.78 22.88
N PHE A 286 68.91 -29.79 23.68
CA PHE A 286 68.84 -29.67 25.14
C PHE A 286 69.09 -31.02 25.75
N THR A 287 70.41 -31.35 25.88
CA THR A 287 71.01 -32.20 26.92
C THR A 287 71.92 -31.34 27.75
#